data_4a7cb60209bd7d95bc2ce7d8e80db441
#
_entry.id   4a7cb60209bd7d95bc2ce7d8e80db441
#
_cell.length_a   1.000
_cell.length_b   1.000
_cell.length_c   1.000
_cell.angle_alpha   90.00
_cell.angle_beta   90.00
_cell.angle_gamma   90.00
#
_symmetry.space_group_name_H-M   'P 1'
#
loop_
_entity.id
_entity.type
_entity.pdbx_description
1 polymer ?
#
loop_
_entity_poly.entity_id
_entity_poly.type
_entity_poly.pdbx_seq_one_letter_code
_entity_poly.pdbx_strand_id
1 'polypeptide(L)'
;MKIRQLEYFCAVAEEKSISAAARELHVAQPPISRQIAQLEEELGVQLFLRGSKGMSLTDAGQSLYQQTQQIFQDIRRVEDSVRSVGTGMSGRIKLGVIYSAMSYALHYINEYHSRYPQVELFIRVGSPQELIESLNRGELHALFLRTAAREPSGLQERILGEDKLELIMRENLDPAPELSEVPIERLEGVPMCLLRSDDLWSYNDFLVQECQRSGFTPNVTCHCYD
;
A
#
# COMPACT_ATOMS: atom_id res chain seq x y z
N MET A 1 3.48 -6.33 -29.74
CA MET A 1 2.75 -5.95 -28.52
C MET A 1 2.40 -4.46 -28.55
N LYS A 2 1.14 -4.07 -28.33
CA LYS A 2 0.62 -2.68 -28.38
C LYS A 2 -0.05 -2.34 -27.05
N ILE A 3 -0.04 -1.05 -26.66
CA ILE A 3 -0.68 -0.58 -25.42
C ILE A 3 -2.14 -1.02 -25.34
N ARG A 4 -2.89 -0.91 -26.42
CA ARG A 4 -4.30 -1.33 -26.46
C ARG A 4 -4.53 -2.83 -26.22
N GLN A 5 -3.58 -3.68 -26.61
CA GLN A 5 -3.63 -5.12 -26.29
C GLN A 5 -3.45 -5.34 -24.80
N LEU A 6 -2.56 -4.57 -24.17
CA LEU A 6 -2.36 -4.63 -22.70
C LEU A 6 -3.56 -4.10 -21.93
N GLU A 7 -4.22 -3.02 -22.41
CA GLU A 7 -5.48 -2.53 -21.81
C GLU A 7 -6.56 -3.61 -21.84
N TYR A 8 -6.77 -4.25 -22.97
CA TYR A 8 -7.75 -5.33 -23.10
C TYR A 8 -7.41 -6.54 -22.24
N PHE A 9 -6.12 -6.88 -22.19
CA PHE A 9 -5.63 -7.97 -21.35
C PHE A 9 -5.89 -7.71 -19.86
N CYS A 10 -5.55 -6.51 -19.35
CA CYS A 10 -5.78 -6.15 -17.96
C CYS A 10 -7.27 -6.14 -17.60
N ALA A 11 -8.12 -5.52 -18.43
CA ALA A 11 -9.55 -5.50 -18.21
C ALA A 11 -10.15 -6.92 -18.12
N VAL A 12 -9.70 -7.85 -18.99
CA VAL A 12 -10.17 -9.25 -18.92
C VAL A 12 -9.62 -9.98 -17.70
N ALA A 13 -8.41 -9.66 -17.25
CA ALA A 13 -7.82 -10.23 -16.04
C ALA A 13 -8.60 -9.81 -14.78
N GLU A 14 -8.98 -8.55 -14.68
CA GLU A 14 -9.73 -7.96 -13.58
C GLU A 14 -11.18 -8.48 -13.54
N GLU A 15 -11.86 -8.42 -14.68
CA GLU A 15 -13.26 -8.86 -14.81
C GLU A 15 -13.45 -10.38 -14.88
N LYS A 16 -12.37 -11.14 -15.09
CA LYS A 16 -12.39 -12.61 -15.30
C LYS A 16 -13.35 -13.05 -16.39
N SER A 17 -13.70 -12.12 -17.29
CA SER A 17 -14.72 -12.31 -18.34
C SER A 17 -14.50 -11.32 -19.50
N ILE A 18 -14.39 -11.83 -20.71
CA ILE A 18 -14.29 -10.99 -21.92
C ILE A 18 -15.55 -10.13 -22.10
N SER A 19 -16.72 -10.70 -21.80
CA SER A 19 -17.99 -9.97 -21.94
C SER A 19 -18.16 -8.85 -20.91
N ALA A 20 -17.64 -9.03 -19.70
CA ALA A 20 -17.64 -8.00 -18.67
C ALA A 20 -16.63 -6.90 -19.02
N ALA A 21 -15.40 -7.25 -19.38
CA ALA A 21 -14.40 -6.31 -19.86
C ALA A 21 -14.85 -5.49 -21.07
N ALA A 22 -15.59 -6.11 -22.01
CA ALA A 22 -16.16 -5.41 -23.15
C ALA A 22 -17.18 -4.33 -22.74
N ARG A 23 -17.99 -4.61 -21.73
CA ARG A 23 -18.95 -3.63 -21.17
C ARG A 23 -18.25 -2.49 -20.46
N GLU A 24 -17.25 -2.80 -19.64
CA GLU A 24 -16.46 -1.81 -18.92
C GLU A 24 -15.75 -0.84 -19.90
N LEU A 25 -15.12 -1.40 -20.93
CA LEU A 25 -14.38 -0.62 -21.94
C LEU A 25 -15.28 0.00 -23.03
N HIS A 26 -16.61 -0.21 -22.96
CA HIS A 26 -17.57 0.29 -23.93
C HIS A 26 -17.24 -0.13 -25.39
N VAL A 27 -16.78 -1.37 -25.57
CA VAL A 27 -16.46 -1.94 -26.89
C VAL A 27 -17.18 -3.27 -27.10
N ALA A 28 -17.24 -3.74 -28.35
CA ALA A 28 -17.77 -5.06 -28.64
C ALA A 28 -16.79 -6.16 -28.18
N GLN A 29 -17.29 -7.34 -27.81
CA GLN A 29 -16.50 -8.49 -27.37
C GLN A 29 -15.50 -9.02 -28.45
N PRO A 30 -15.84 -9.12 -29.76
CA PRO A 30 -14.94 -9.72 -30.75
C PRO A 30 -13.58 -9.01 -30.89
N PRO A 31 -13.45 -7.67 -30.85
CA PRO A 31 -12.17 -6.99 -30.81
C PRO A 31 -11.29 -7.42 -29.66
N ILE A 32 -11.81 -7.50 -28.43
CA ILE A 32 -11.05 -7.90 -27.25
C ILE A 32 -10.52 -9.33 -27.43
N SER A 33 -11.39 -10.27 -27.76
CA SER A 33 -11.00 -11.67 -27.96
C SER A 33 -9.91 -11.81 -29.01
N ARG A 34 -10.00 -11.07 -30.11
CA ARG A 34 -9.04 -11.10 -31.21
C ARG A 34 -7.69 -10.51 -30.78
N GLN A 35 -7.68 -9.39 -30.04
CA GLN A 35 -6.46 -8.74 -29.58
C GLN A 35 -5.72 -9.56 -28.51
N ILE A 36 -6.46 -10.27 -27.64
CA ILE A 36 -5.84 -11.19 -26.66
C ILE A 36 -5.21 -12.38 -27.39
N ALA A 37 -5.94 -13.01 -28.33
CA ALA A 37 -5.39 -14.12 -29.09
C ALA A 37 -4.12 -13.71 -29.87
N GLN A 38 -4.12 -12.52 -30.50
CA GLN A 38 -2.94 -11.97 -31.15
C GLN A 38 -1.79 -11.72 -30.18
N LEU A 39 -2.06 -11.25 -28.95
CA LEU A 39 -1.04 -11.04 -27.92
C LEU A 39 -0.42 -12.36 -27.46
N GLU A 40 -1.25 -13.41 -27.25
CA GLU A 40 -0.79 -14.75 -26.93
C GLU A 40 0.08 -15.35 -28.06
N GLU A 41 -0.32 -15.15 -29.32
CA GLU A 41 0.45 -15.57 -30.49
C GLU A 41 1.80 -14.83 -30.59
N GLU A 42 1.81 -13.49 -30.42
CA GLU A 42 3.04 -12.68 -30.42
C GLU A 42 4.03 -13.09 -29.31
N LEU A 43 3.52 -13.49 -28.14
CA LEU A 43 4.35 -13.89 -27.01
C LEU A 43 4.67 -15.40 -27.01
N GLY A 44 3.97 -16.19 -27.81
CA GLY A 44 4.15 -17.63 -27.91
C GLY A 44 3.68 -18.41 -26.66
N VAL A 45 2.87 -17.80 -25.81
CA VAL A 45 2.35 -18.39 -24.56
C VAL A 45 0.89 -18.06 -24.35
N GLN A 46 0.18 -18.95 -23.68
CA GLN A 46 -1.19 -18.66 -23.22
C GLN A 46 -1.14 -17.80 -21.95
N LEU A 47 -1.94 -16.75 -21.94
CA LEU A 47 -2.06 -15.82 -20.83
C LEU A 47 -3.29 -16.14 -19.97
N PHE A 48 -4.30 -16.80 -20.55
CA PHE A 48 -5.53 -17.15 -19.85
C PHE A 48 -5.84 -18.63 -19.92
N LEU A 49 -6.36 -19.16 -18.82
CA LEU A 49 -7.04 -20.46 -18.74
C LEU A 49 -8.55 -20.21 -18.82
N ARG A 50 -9.23 -20.96 -19.70
CA ARG A 50 -10.69 -20.93 -19.81
C ARG A 50 -11.27 -22.06 -18.97
N GLY A 51 -12.09 -21.74 -17.97
CA GLY A 51 -12.73 -22.71 -17.08
C GLY A 51 -14.22 -22.49 -16.93
N SER A 52 -14.91 -23.41 -16.25
CA SER A 52 -16.34 -23.31 -15.96
C SER A 52 -16.72 -22.10 -15.08
N LYS A 53 -15.75 -21.52 -14.37
CA LYS A 53 -15.93 -20.33 -13.52
C LYS A 53 -15.47 -19.02 -14.18
N GLY A 54 -15.21 -19.01 -15.50
CA GLY A 54 -14.73 -17.86 -16.22
C GLY A 54 -13.25 -18.01 -16.68
N MET A 55 -12.56 -16.88 -16.78
CA MET A 55 -11.16 -16.81 -17.19
C MET A 55 -10.27 -16.57 -15.96
N SER A 56 -9.13 -17.26 -15.90
CA SER A 56 -8.09 -17.04 -14.92
C SER A 56 -6.75 -16.87 -15.62
N LEU A 57 -5.82 -16.14 -14.99
CA LEU A 57 -4.48 -15.98 -15.52
C LEU A 57 -3.67 -17.28 -15.39
N THR A 58 -2.81 -17.54 -16.38
CA THR A 58 -1.68 -18.47 -16.25
C THR A 58 -0.54 -17.81 -15.47
N ASP A 59 0.52 -18.55 -15.13
CA ASP A 59 1.72 -17.95 -14.52
C ASP A 59 2.35 -16.88 -15.43
N ALA A 60 2.37 -17.12 -16.75
CA ALA A 60 2.79 -16.14 -17.73
C ALA A 60 1.86 -14.93 -17.78
N GLY A 61 0.54 -15.16 -17.68
CA GLY A 61 -0.46 -14.10 -17.57
C GLY A 61 -0.27 -13.28 -16.30
N GLN A 62 -0.02 -13.90 -15.16
CA GLN A 62 0.23 -13.21 -13.89
C GLN A 62 1.48 -12.33 -13.97
N SER A 63 2.55 -12.84 -14.56
CA SER A 63 3.78 -12.08 -14.77
C SER A 63 3.53 -10.88 -15.69
N LEU A 64 2.83 -11.08 -16.82
CA LEU A 64 2.49 -9.99 -17.74
C LEU A 64 1.60 -8.95 -17.06
N TYR A 65 0.63 -9.36 -16.25
CA TYR A 65 -0.26 -8.45 -15.54
C TYR A 65 0.52 -7.51 -14.62
N GLN A 66 1.43 -8.03 -13.81
CA GLN A 66 2.28 -7.24 -12.92
C GLN A 66 3.15 -6.22 -13.70
N GLN A 67 3.78 -6.67 -14.79
CA GLN A 67 4.61 -5.80 -15.62
C GLN A 67 3.78 -4.73 -16.34
N THR A 68 2.58 -5.08 -16.76
CA THR A 68 1.67 -4.13 -17.44
C THR A 68 1.18 -3.04 -16.52
N GLN A 69 0.89 -3.37 -15.26
CA GLN A 69 0.55 -2.36 -14.25
C GLN A 69 1.67 -1.32 -14.09
N GLN A 70 2.94 -1.76 -14.10
CA GLN A 70 4.09 -0.85 -14.03
C GLN A 70 4.19 0.04 -15.27
N ILE A 71 3.97 -0.51 -16.48
CA ILE A 71 3.99 0.26 -17.73
C ILE A 71 2.92 1.36 -17.71
N PHE A 72 1.70 1.05 -17.27
CA PHE A 72 0.64 2.06 -17.17
C PHE A 72 0.93 3.14 -16.14
N GLN A 73 1.65 2.80 -15.05
CA GLN A 73 2.13 3.81 -14.11
C GLN A 73 3.15 4.75 -14.76
N ASP A 74 4.10 4.20 -15.51
CA ASP A 74 5.14 5.00 -16.15
C ASP A 74 4.54 5.92 -17.22
N ILE A 75 3.55 5.45 -17.99
CA ILE A 75 2.80 6.29 -18.93
C ILE A 75 2.12 7.46 -18.18
N ARG A 76 1.43 7.20 -17.09
CA ARG A 76 0.78 8.24 -16.27
C ARG A 76 1.80 9.24 -15.73
N ARG A 77 2.96 8.78 -15.25
CA ARG A 77 4.05 9.67 -14.80
C ARG A 77 4.55 10.59 -15.90
N VAL A 78 4.69 10.07 -17.13
CA VAL A 78 5.08 10.89 -18.30
C VAL A 78 4.01 11.94 -18.60
N GLU A 79 2.75 11.56 -18.62
CA GLU A 79 1.63 12.50 -18.85
C GLU A 79 1.60 13.61 -17.81
N ASP A 80 1.75 13.25 -16.52
CA ASP A 80 1.77 14.20 -15.41
C ASP A 80 2.99 15.12 -15.47
N SER A 81 4.17 14.56 -15.82
CA SER A 81 5.38 15.34 -16.01
C SER A 81 5.24 16.36 -17.15
N VAL A 82 4.68 15.96 -18.29
CA VAL A 82 4.45 16.86 -19.42
C VAL A 82 3.43 17.95 -19.06
N ARG A 83 2.36 17.59 -18.38
CA ARG A 83 1.35 18.56 -17.92
C ARG A 83 1.94 19.56 -16.91
N SER A 84 2.80 19.11 -15.99
CA SER A 84 3.45 19.98 -14.99
C SER A 84 4.40 20.99 -15.60
N VAL A 85 5.07 20.66 -16.69
CA VAL A 85 5.95 21.57 -17.44
C VAL A 85 5.13 22.67 -18.16
N GLY A 86 3.91 22.33 -18.60
CA GLY A 86 3.03 23.28 -19.33
C GLY A 86 2.34 24.35 -18.48
N THR A 87 2.19 24.13 -17.16
CA THR A 87 1.37 24.99 -16.29
C THR A 87 2.07 25.50 -15.04
N GLY A 88 3.34 25.16 -14.83
CA GLY A 88 4.16 25.61 -13.69
C GLY A 88 3.40 25.71 -12.35
N MET A 89 3.40 24.65 -11.56
CA MET A 89 2.84 24.56 -10.19
C MET A 89 1.34 24.23 -10.03
N SER A 90 0.67 23.69 -11.03
CA SER A 90 -0.67 23.12 -10.86
C SER A 90 -0.63 21.60 -11.12
N GLY A 91 -1.34 20.83 -10.32
CA GLY A 91 -1.37 19.37 -10.48
C GLY A 91 -2.21 18.69 -9.39
N ARG A 92 -2.16 17.37 -9.36
CA ARG A 92 -2.86 16.56 -8.35
C ARG A 92 -1.87 15.67 -7.64
N ILE A 93 -1.85 15.71 -6.32
CA ILE A 93 -1.08 14.79 -5.48
C ILE A 93 -2.05 13.91 -4.72
N LYS A 94 -1.87 12.60 -4.82
CA LYS A 94 -2.64 11.61 -4.09
C LYS A 94 -1.75 11.02 -3.00
N LEU A 95 -2.14 11.24 -1.77
CA LEU A 95 -1.41 10.82 -0.57
C LEU A 95 -2.18 9.73 0.16
N GLY A 96 -1.50 8.67 0.56
CA GLY A 96 -2.01 7.72 1.53
C GLY A 96 -1.52 8.08 2.93
N VAL A 97 -2.39 7.98 3.92
CA VAL A 97 -2.05 8.28 5.31
C VAL A 97 -2.67 7.23 6.21
N ILE A 98 -1.87 6.58 7.05
CA ILE A 98 -2.43 5.73 8.11
C ILE A 98 -3.00 6.62 9.21
N TYR A 99 -4.01 6.13 9.92
CA TYR A 99 -4.70 6.91 10.95
C TYR A 99 -3.73 7.48 12.00
N SER A 100 -2.82 6.64 12.50
CA SER A 100 -1.84 7.04 13.52
C SER A 100 -0.80 8.07 13.05
N ALA A 101 -0.59 8.24 11.73
CA ALA A 101 0.31 9.25 11.17
C ALA A 101 -0.40 10.56 10.75
N MET A 102 -1.73 10.65 10.96
CA MET A 102 -2.54 11.76 10.44
C MET A 102 -2.09 13.13 10.98
N SER A 103 -1.77 13.24 12.25
CA SER A 103 -1.32 14.49 12.86
C SER A 103 -0.02 15.01 12.23
N TYR A 104 0.93 14.11 11.97
CA TYR A 104 2.17 14.45 11.25
C TYR A 104 1.91 14.82 9.80
N ALA A 105 1.12 14.01 9.10
CA ALA A 105 0.80 14.24 7.71
C ALA A 105 0.12 15.60 7.50
N LEU A 106 -0.84 15.98 8.35
CA LEU A 106 -1.54 17.26 8.27
C LEU A 106 -0.59 18.45 8.41
N HIS A 107 0.45 18.35 9.24
CA HIS A 107 1.46 19.41 9.35
C HIS A 107 2.15 19.65 8.00
N TYR A 108 2.69 18.61 7.38
CA TYR A 108 3.37 18.72 6.08
C TYR A 108 2.41 19.08 4.94
N ILE A 109 1.20 18.56 4.96
CA ILE A 109 0.16 18.87 3.97
C ILE A 109 -0.20 20.35 4.01
N ASN A 110 -0.39 20.92 5.20
CA ASN A 110 -0.71 22.34 5.37
C ASN A 110 0.45 23.24 4.92
N GLU A 111 1.69 22.89 5.28
CA GLU A 111 2.88 23.62 4.82
C GLU A 111 2.99 23.57 3.29
N TYR A 112 2.81 22.39 2.70
CA TYR A 112 2.86 22.21 1.26
C TYR A 112 1.75 23.00 0.55
N HIS A 113 0.51 22.92 1.02
CA HIS A 113 -0.62 23.62 0.43
C HIS A 113 -0.47 25.14 0.53
N SER A 114 0.08 25.66 1.64
CA SER A 114 0.38 27.08 1.81
C SER A 114 1.40 27.58 0.77
N ARG A 115 2.36 26.72 0.40
CA ARG A 115 3.41 27.05 -0.59
C ARG A 115 2.94 26.85 -2.04
N TYR A 116 2.03 25.89 -2.26
CA TYR A 116 1.53 25.50 -3.59
C TYR A 116 -0.01 25.43 -3.61
N PRO A 117 -0.72 26.55 -3.48
CA PRO A 117 -2.17 26.54 -3.29
C PRO A 117 -2.98 26.07 -4.52
N GLN A 118 -2.34 25.99 -5.69
CA GLN A 118 -2.97 25.51 -6.92
C GLN A 118 -2.81 23.99 -7.14
N VAL A 119 -2.14 23.29 -6.22
CA VAL A 119 -2.03 21.83 -6.26
C VAL A 119 -3.20 21.22 -5.48
N GLU A 120 -3.98 20.40 -6.15
CA GLU A 120 -5.06 19.64 -5.51
C GLU A 120 -4.45 18.47 -4.74
N LEU A 121 -4.77 18.35 -3.46
CA LEU A 121 -4.33 17.25 -2.61
C LEU A 121 -5.49 16.30 -2.34
N PHE A 122 -5.30 15.03 -2.67
CA PHE A 122 -6.24 13.94 -2.38
C PHE A 122 -5.63 13.07 -1.29
N ILE A 123 -6.33 12.96 -0.17
CA ILE A 123 -5.87 12.18 0.98
C ILE A 123 -6.74 10.94 1.10
N ARG A 124 -6.13 9.76 1.05
CA ARG A 124 -6.77 8.48 1.33
C ARG A 124 -6.27 7.96 2.66
N VAL A 125 -7.18 7.64 3.55
CA VAL A 125 -6.87 6.96 4.82
C VAL A 125 -7.15 5.48 4.65
N GLY A 126 -6.26 4.64 5.17
CA GLY A 126 -6.40 3.19 5.07
C GLY A 126 -5.35 2.47 5.91
N SER A 127 -5.40 1.14 5.88
CA SER A 127 -4.38 0.30 6.50
C SER A 127 -3.04 0.41 5.75
N PRO A 128 -1.89 0.15 6.42
CA PRO A 128 -0.58 0.15 5.77
C PRO A 128 -0.55 -0.72 4.52
N GLN A 129 -1.10 -1.92 4.59
CA GLN A 129 -1.09 -2.87 3.48
C GLN A 129 -1.88 -2.35 2.27
N GLU A 130 -3.12 -1.89 2.47
CA GLU A 130 -3.95 -1.32 1.40
C GLU A 130 -3.29 -0.12 0.72
N LEU A 131 -2.65 0.75 1.53
CA LEU A 131 -2.00 1.95 1.02
C LEU A 131 -0.73 1.60 0.23
N ILE A 132 0.09 0.64 0.70
CA ILE A 132 1.27 0.15 -0.02
C ILE A 132 0.87 -0.51 -1.34
N GLU A 133 -0.18 -1.33 -1.35
CA GLU A 133 -0.71 -1.90 -2.58
C GLU A 133 -1.18 -0.82 -3.56
N SER A 134 -1.87 0.21 -3.06
CA SER A 134 -2.33 1.35 -3.87
C SER A 134 -1.16 2.18 -4.40
N LEU A 135 -0.09 2.36 -3.62
CA LEU A 135 1.15 2.99 -4.08
C LEU A 135 1.81 2.15 -5.18
N ASN A 136 1.92 0.84 -4.98
CA ASN A 136 2.49 -0.08 -5.97
C ASN A 136 1.67 -0.13 -7.27
N ARG A 137 0.34 0.06 -7.20
CA ARG A 137 -0.52 0.22 -8.38
C ARG A 137 -0.50 1.63 -9.00
N GLY A 138 0.27 2.58 -8.41
CA GLY A 138 0.34 3.97 -8.86
C GLY A 138 -0.94 4.77 -8.67
N GLU A 139 -1.84 4.30 -7.83
CA GLU A 139 -3.05 5.03 -7.42
C GLU A 139 -2.69 6.16 -6.45
N LEU A 140 -1.60 6.00 -5.71
CA LEU A 140 -1.05 6.99 -4.79
C LEU A 140 0.37 7.39 -5.23
N HIS A 141 0.78 8.60 -4.87
CA HIS A 141 2.09 9.16 -5.19
C HIS A 141 3.06 9.07 -4.02
N ALA A 142 2.56 9.13 -2.79
CA ALA A 142 3.34 8.99 -1.57
C ALA A 142 2.45 8.49 -0.42
N LEU A 143 3.09 7.96 0.62
CA LEU A 143 2.46 7.49 1.85
C LEU A 143 3.09 8.15 3.05
N PHE A 144 2.25 8.42 4.08
CA PHE A 144 2.69 8.68 5.43
C PHE A 144 2.40 7.44 6.27
N LEU A 145 3.46 6.77 6.68
CA LEU A 145 3.40 5.57 7.49
C LEU A 145 4.11 5.80 8.82
N ARG A 146 3.75 5.00 9.81
CA ARG A 146 4.57 4.74 11.00
C ARG A 146 5.03 3.29 10.91
N THR A 147 6.32 3.06 11.02
CA THR A 147 6.88 1.71 10.93
C THR A 147 8.05 1.56 11.87
N ALA A 148 8.18 0.39 12.47
CA ALA A 148 9.34 0.01 13.28
C ALA A 148 10.44 -0.66 12.43
N ALA A 149 10.14 -1.03 11.18
CA ALA A 149 11.03 -1.74 10.27
C ALA A 149 11.21 -0.97 8.96
N ARG A 150 12.35 -1.20 8.30
CA ARG A 150 12.60 -0.64 6.97
C ARG A 150 11.71 -1.31 5.92
N GLU A 151 11.22 -0.51 5.00
CA GLU A 151 10.38 -0.91 3.88
C GLU A 151 11.03 -1.96 2.95
N PRO A 152 10.19 -2.78 2.27
CA PRO A 152 10.68 -3.68 1.24
C PRO A 152 11.34 -2.95 0.08
N SER A 153 12.31 -3.60 -0.54
CA SER A 153 13.10 -3.11 -1.66
C SER A 153 12.23 -2.58 -2.81
N GLY A 154 12.45 -1.35 -3.22
CA GLY A 154 11.82 -0.73 -4.40
C GLY A 154 11.13 0.61 -4.14
N LEU A 155 10.90 0.98 -2.89
CA LEU A 155 10.37 2.29 -2.51
C LEU A 155 11.50 3.21 -2.02
N GLN A 156 11.34 4.51 -2.23
CA GLN A 156 12.20 5.51 -1.60
C GLN A 156 11.57 5.94 -0.28
N GLU A 157 12.29 5.77 0.80
CA GLU A 157 11.88 6.15 2.14
C GLU A 157 12.58 7.44 2.59
N ARG A 158 11.84 8.27 3.31
CA ARG A 158 12.37 9.41 4.03
C ARG A 158 11.80 9.46 5.43
N ILE A 159 12.65 9.34 6.43
CA ILE A 159 12.27 9.50 7.83
C ILE A 159 11.95 10.97 8.08
N LEU A 160 10.75 11.24 8.59
CA LEU A 160 10.26 12.58 8.93
C LEU A 160 10.32 12.86 10.42
N GLY A 161 10.39 11.83 11.26
CA GLY A 161 10.47 11.93 12.70
C GLY A 161 10.59 10.56 13.34
N GLU A 162 10.86 10.56 14.63
CA GLU A 162 10.92 9.36 15.47
C GLU A 162 9.90 9.49 16.61
N ASP A 163 9.23 8.39 16.94
CA ASP A 163 8.30 8.31 18.05
C ASP A 163 8.80 7.30 19.08
N LYS A 164 8.43 7.53 20.34
CA LYS A 164 8.64 6.57 21.42
C LYS A 164 7.38 5.76 21.65
N LEU A 165 7.54 4.50 22.01
CA LEU A 165 6.45 3.71 22.55
C LEU A 165 6.17 4.18 23.99
N GLU A 166 4.91 4.41 24.28
CA GLU A 166 4.45 4.78 25.62
C GLU A 166 3.67 3.63 26.24
N LEU A 167 3.94 3.36 27.50
CA LEU A 167 3.21 2.41 28.31
C LEU A 167 2.10 3.15 29.06
N ILE A 168 0.84 2.80 28.78
CA ILE A 168 -0.31 3.40 29.43
C ILE A 168 -0.87 2.40 30.45
N MET A 169 -0.91 2.79 31.73
CA MET A 169 -1.38 1.94 32.80
C MET A 169 -1.97 2.74 33.95
N ARG A 170 -2.60 2.04 34.91
CA ARG A 170 -2.92 2.66 36.18
C ARG A 170 -1.67 2.80 37.03
N GLU A 171 -1.58 3.88 37.80
CA GLU A 171 -0.41 4.22 38.62
C GLU A 171 0.01 3.05 39.54
N ASN A 172 -0.94 2.33 40.12
CA ASN A 172 -0.69 1.18 41.00
C ASN A 172 -0.19 -0.09 40.27
N LEU A 173 -0.12 -0.07 38.95
CA LEU A 173 0.37 -1.18 38.10
C LEU A 173 1.70 -0.85 37.42
N ASP A 174 2.27 0.30 37.72
CA ASP A 174 3.54 0.71 37.14
C ASP A 174 4.67 -0.24 37.56
N PRO A 175 5.32 -0.94 36.66
CA PRO A 175 6.40 -1.87 36.97
C PRO A 175 7.73 -1.18 37.32
N ALA A 176 7.81 0.13 37.11
CA ALA A 176 9.00 0.93 37.41
C ALA A 176 8.67 2.39 37.77
N PRO A 177 7.90 2.62 38.86
CA PRO A 177 7.40 3.96 39.19
C PRO A 177 8.50 4.99 39.50
N GLU A 178 9.72 4.52 39.74
CA GLU A 178 10.91 5.35 39.97
C GLU A 178 11.59 5.83 38.69
N LEU A 179 11.18 5.33 37.52
CA LEU A 179 11.86 5.60 36.25
C LEU A 179 10.96 6.39 35.29
N SER A 180 11.55 7.27 34.53
CA SER A 180 10.86 7.97 33.44
C SER A 180 10.72 7.15 32.16
N GLU A 181 11.55 6.12 31.99
CA GLU A 181 11.52 5.15 30.91
C GLU A 181 11.54 3.75 31.53
N VAL A 182 10.60 2.90 31.11
CA VAL A 182 10.46 1.53 31.64
C VAL A 182 11.38 0.61 30.82
N PRO A 183 12.43 0.02 31.40
CA PRO A 183 13.20 -1.02 30.74
C PRO A 183 12.31 -2.21 30.36
N ILE A 184 12.55 -2.77 29.18
CA ILE A 184 11.69 -3.82 28.63
C ILE A 184 11.66 -5.07 29.54
N GLU A 185 12.72 -5.34 30.26
CA GLU A 185 12.84 -6.46 31.20
C GLU A 185 11.84 -6.34 32.36
N ARG A 186 11.42 -5.12 32.70
CA ARG A 186 10.39 -4.87 33.76
C ARG A 186 9.00 -5.26 33.32
N LEU A 187 8.81 -5.55 32.04
CA LEU A 187 7.53 -6.03 31.51
C LEU A 187 7.36 -7.55 31.61
N GLU A 188 8.38 -8.28 32.10
CA GLU A 188 8.26 -9.73 32.30
C GLU A 188 7.13 -10.06 33.29
N GLY A 189 6.19 -10.89 32.84
CA GLY A 189 5.03 -11.30 33.63
C GLY A 189 3.92 -10.24 33.79
N VAL A 190 4.14 -8.99 33.36
CA VAL A 190 3.13 -7.93 33.43
C VAL A 190 2.01 -8.23 32.43
N PRO A 191 0.73 -8.27 32.85
CA PRO A 191 -0.38 -8.45 31.94
C PRO A 191 -0.50 -7.24 31.01
N MET A 192 -0.48 -7.48 29.70
CA MET A 192 -0.52 -6.43 28.68
C MET A 192 -1.74 -6.54 27.78
N CYS A 193 -2.24 -5.38 27.36
CA CYS A 193 -3.17 -5.24 26.25
C CYS A 193 -2.40 -4.72 25.04
N LEU A 194 -2.44 -5.44 23.93
CA LEU A 194 -1.80 -5.01 22.68
C LEU A 194 -2.85 -4.67 21.64
N LEU A 195 -2.57 -3.65 20.85
CA LEU A 195 -3.36 -3.30 19.68
C LEU A 195 -3.10 -4.36 18.60
N ARG A 196 -4.09 -5.18 18.26
CA ARG A 196 -3.97 -6.16 17.21
C ARG A 196 -4.16 -5.47 15.85
N SER A 197 -3.11 -5.45 15.08
CA SER A 197 -3.13 -5.11 13.68
C SER A 197 -2.82 -6.39 12.90
N ASP A 198 -3.63 -6.70 11.90
CA ASP A 198 -3.35 -7.80 10.97
C ASP A 198 -2.26 -7.40 9.94
N ASP A 199 -1.67 -6.22 10.13
CA ASP A 199 -0.66 -5.66 9.26
C ASP A 199 0.73 -6.25 9.52
N LEU A 200 1.45 -6.57 8.45
CA LEU A 200 2.84 -7.09 8.45
C LEU A 200 3.87 -6.17 9.14
N TRP A 201 3.46 -4.96 9.56
CA TRP A 201 4.30 -3.88 10.10
C TRP A 201 3.88 -3.46 11.52
N SER A 202 3.26 -4.37 12.26
CA SER A 202 2.72 -4.11 13.58
C SER A 202 3.81 -3.74 14.60
N TYR A 203 3.61 -2.65 15.33
CA TYR A 203 4.42 -2.33 16.53
C TYR A 203 4.41 -3.45 17.56
N ASN A 204 3.37 -4.29 17.54
CA ASN A 204 3.28 -5.46 18.40
C ASN A 204 4.39 -6.46 18.10
N ASP A 205 4.66 -6.71 16.80
CA ASP A 205 5.73 -7.63 16.41
C ASP A 205 7.08 -7.10 16.85
N PHE A 206 7.30 -5.79 16.74
CA PHE A 206 8.51 -5.15 17.27
C PHE A 206 8.61 -5.33 18.78
N LEU A 207 7.55 -5.01 19.54
CA LEU A 207 7.54 -5.16 21.00
C LEU A 207 7.76 -6.62 21.42
N VAL A 208 7.06 -7.56 20.77
CA VAL A 208 7.21 -9.00 21.04
C VAL A 208 8.64 -9.46 20.74
N GLN A 209 9.26 -9.02 19.64
CA GLN A 209 10.64 -9.34 19.33
C GLN A 209 11.63 -8.76 20.36
N GLU A 210 11.42 -7.53 20.82
CA GLU A 210 12.29 -6.93 21.83
C GLU A 210 12.16 -7.66 23.18
N CYS A 211 10.94 -8.07 23.58
CA CYS A 211 10.76 -8.93 24.76
C CYS A 211 11.51 -10.27 24.61
N GLN A 212 11.40 -10.90 23.45
CA GLN A 212 12.10 -12.17 23.18
C GLN A 212 13.61 -12.00 23.17
N ARG A 213 14.14 -10.89 22.66
CA ARG A 213 15.57 -10.54 22.74
C ARG A 213 16.04 -10.37 24.19
N SER A 214 15.16 -9.84 25.04
CA SER A 214 15.40 -9.70 26.49
C SER A 214 15.13 -10.98 27.28
N GLY A 215 14.81 -12.11 26.61
CA GLY A 215 14.74 -13.44 27.20
C GLY A 215 13.38 -13.87 27.72
N PHE A 216 12.30 -13.13 27.45
CA PHE A 216 10.95 -13.48 27.89
C PHE A 216 9.90 -13.31 26.79
N THR A 217 8.75 -13.96 26.98
CA THR A 217 7.57 -13.75 26.11
C THR A 217 6.57 -12.85 26.82
N PRO A 218 6.05 -11.79 26.17
CA PRO A 218 5.11 -10.89 26.83
C PRO A 218 3.82 -11.60 27.22
N ASN A 219 3.29 -11.26 28.41
CA ASN A 219 2.03 -11.79 28.93
C ASN A 219 0.84 -11.00 28.34
N VAL A 220 0.44 -11.35 27.12
CA VAL A 220 -0.66 -10.66 26.43
C VAL A 220 -1.99 -11.26 26.88
N THR A 221 -2.75 -10.51 27.66
CA THR A 221 -4.06 -10.93 28.20
C THR A 221 -5.24 -10.32 27.47
N CYS A 222 -5.01 -9.29 26.67
CA CYS A 222 -6.05 -8.60 25.91
C CYS A 222 -5.53 -8.15 24.55
N HIS A 223 -6.40 -8.16 23.57
CA HIS A 223 -6.15 -7.56 22.25
C HIS A 223 -7.22 -6.51 21.97
N CYS A 224 -6.79 -5.31 21.58
CA CYS A 224 -7.66 -4.29 21.00
C CYS A 224 -7.56 -4.34 19.50
N TYR A 225 -8.64 -4.02 18.81
CA TYR A 225 -8.69 -3.81 17.37
C TYR A 225 -8.88 -2.32 17.12
N ASP A 226 -8.27 -1.82 16.05
CA ASP A 226 -8.44 -0.44 15.58
C ASP A 226 -9.80 -0.26 14.89
#